data_799f3acc941909371763c8eec5bbcfa9
#
_entry.id   799f3acc941909371763c8eec5bbcfa9
#
_cell.length_a   1.000
_cell.length_b   1.000
_cell.length_c   1.000
_cell.angle_alpha   90.00
_cell.angle_beta   90.00
_cell.angle_gamma   90.00
#
_symmetry.space_group_name_H-M   'P 1'
#
loop_
_entity.id
_entity.type
_entity.pdbx_description
1 polymer ?
#
loop_
_entity_poly.entity_id
_entity_poly.type
_entity_poly.pdbx_seq_one_letter_code
_entity_poly.pdbx_strand_id
1 'polypeptide(L)'
;MFGINFNRLVTATAVIAICCGTSFAAPAKMGMHKMTKVSAKKTNLVHKGKAAKIEQPEQNLSEEELFAMALKSKHISKDGSTLTDTRDGKIYKVEIRGDKAWMKNNLSFSLSTPKQCLLEDEGNCKKFGRFYSHNEASKACPSGWHLPNDGEWRDYQKDQSKLDWNNLGKGGCKDWDGYCESNSTGHYWSASKVKKNTARSWEFRSVARSINRTDESLSKGLYVRCVADLR
;
A
#
# COMPACT_ATOMS: atom_id res chain seq x y z
N MET A 1 42.26 20.56 -42.26
CA MET A 1 41.52 21.28 -43.31
C MET A 1 40.05 20.91 -43.21
N PHE A 2 39.22 21.92 -43.29
CA PHE A 2 37.77 21.99 -43.28
C PHE A 2 37.09 21.89 -41.91
N GLY A 3 36.88 23.11 -41.34
CA GLY A 3 35.84 23.38 -40.36
C GLY A 3 34.51 23.69 -41.03
N ILE A 4 33.42 23.39 -40.37
CA ILE A 4 32.10 23.96 -40.65
C ILE A 4 31.49 24.41 -39.36
N ASN A 5 31.35 25.74 -39.26
CA ASN A 5 30.62 26.47 -38.21
C ASN A 5 29.17 26.60 -38.67
N PHE A 6 28.19 26.24 -37.88
CA PHE A 6 26.82 26.63 -38.10
C PHE A 6 26.19 27.20 -36.81
N ASN A 7 26.24 28.53 -36.79
CA ASN A 7 25.45 29.40 -35.93
C ASN A 7 24.04 29.49 -36.52
N ARG A 8 22.99 29.14 -35.76
CA ARG A 8 21.62 29.54 -36.07
C ARG A 8 20.92 30.08 -34.84
N LEU A 9 20.69 31.40 -34.94
CA LEU A 9 19.73 32.17 -34.18
C LEU A 9 18.36 31.46 -34.14
N VAL A 10 17.74 31.38 -32.96
CA VAL A 10 16.31 31.16 -32.83
C VAL A 10 15.67 32.36 -32.16
N THR A 11 14.81 33.00 -32.91
CA THR A 11 14.01 34.14 -32.59
C THR A 11 12.92 33.81 -31.56
N ALA A 12 12.81 34.64 -30.52
CA ALA A 12 11.74 34.60 -29.54
C ALA A 12 10.42 35.14 -30.15
N THR A 13 9.37 34.36 -30.08
CA THR A 13 8.00 34.80 -30.38
C THR A 13 7.25 34.96 -29.07
N ALA A 14 6.91 36.22 -28.76
CA ALA A 14 6.06 36.54 -27.64
C ALA A 14 4.60 36.23 -27.97
N VAL A 15 3.91 35.47 -27.09
CA VAL A 15 2.47 35.27 -27.14
C VAL A 15 1.84 36.10 -26.07
N ILE A 16 0.99 37.04 -26.51
CA ILE A 16 0.18 37.92 -25.70
C ILE A 16 -1.00 37.11 -25.12
N ALA A 17 -1.12 37.04 -23.80
CA ALA A 17 -2.27 36.49 -23.12
C ALA A 17 -3.36 37.56 -22.96
N ILE A 18 -4.53 37.28 -23.55
CA ILE A 18 -5.76 38.06 -23.41
C ILE A 18 -6.43 37.65 -22.09
N CYS A 19 -6.57 38.65 -21.19
CA CYS A 19 -7.38 38.53 -19.99
C CYS A 19 -8.87 38.51 -20.34
N CYS A 20 -9.57 37.41 -20.01
CA CYS A 20 -11.03 37.39 -19.93
C CYS A 20 -11.43 37.37 -18.46
N GLY A 21 -11.96 38.46 -17.97
CA GLY A 21 -12.52 38.58 -16.63
C GLY A 21 -13.87 37.86 -16.54
N THR A 22 -14.02 37.01 -15.53
CA THR A 22 -15.34 36.51 -15.11
C THR A 22 -15.61 36.95 -13.68
N SER A 23 -16.68 37.74 -13.54
CA SER A 23 -17.24 38.23 -12.29
C SER A 23 -17.66 37.12 -11.37
N PHE A 24 -17.18 37.14 -10.12
CA PHE A 24 -17.73 36.33 -9.03
C PHE A 24 -19.00 36.94 -8.49
N ALA A 25 -20.15 36.29 -8.64
CA ALA A 25 -21.38 36.59 -7.94
C ALA A 25 -21.32 36.03 -6.50
N ALA A 26 -21.64 36.89 -5.53
CA ALA A 26 -21.72 36.52 -4.12
C ALA A 26 -22.93 35.60 -3.82
N PRO A 27 -22.83 34.68 -2.86
CA PRO A 27 -23.98 33.82 -2.51
C PRO A 27 -25.00 34.57 -1.65
N ALA A 28 -26.28 34.38 -2.00
CA ALA A 28 -27.45 34.94 -1.33
C ALA A 28 -27.57 34.42 0.12
N LYS A 29 -27.93 35.33 1.02
CA LYS A 29 -28.29 35.05 2.42
C LYS A 29 -29.57 34.23 2.49
N MET A 30 -29.48 32.99 2.99
CA MET A 30 -30.63 32.15 3.28
C MET A 30 -31.21 32.57 4.63
N GLY A 31 -32.51 32.95 4.61
CA GLY A 31 -33.24 33.43 5.79
C GLY A 31 -33.46 32.37 6.85
N MET A 32 -33.31 32.79 8.10
CA MET A 32 -33.62 32.00 9.29
C MET A 32 -35.14 31.77 9.38
N HIS A 33 -35.60 30.54 9.27
CA HIS A 33 -36.94 30.14 9.60
C HIS A 33 -37.05 29.96 11.13
N LYS A 34 -37.98 30.73 11.75
CA LYS A 34 -38.36 30.60 13.16
C LYS A 34 -38.95 29.21 13.42
N MET A 35 -38.31 28.43 14.26
CA MET A 35 -38.90 27.20 14.80
C MET A 35 -39.95 27.55 15.88
N THR A 36 -41.21 27.25 15.59
CA THR A 36 -42.32 27.28 16.54
C THR A 36 -42.18 26.18 17.57
N LYS A 37 -42.19 26.54 18.85
CA LYS A 37 -42.20 25.58 19.99
C LYS A 37 -43.55 24.82 20.01
N VAL A 38 -43.51 23.52 19.76
CA VAL A 38 -44.63 22.63 20.03
C VAL A 38 -44.47 22.07 21.43
N SER A 39 -45.41 22.43 22.30
CA SER A 39 -45.51 21.93 23.66
C SER A 39 -45.97 20.48 23.68
N ALA A 40 -45.09 19.56 24.09
CA ALA A 40 -45.45 18.15 24.26
C ALA A 40 -46.07 17.94 25.67
N LYS A 41 -47.35 17.57 25.73
CA LYS A 41 -48.02 17.07 26.93
C LYS A 41 -47.38 15.74 27.35
N LYS A 42 -46.91 15.71 28.60
CA LYS A 42 -46.47 14.46 29.25
C LYS A 42 -47.69 13.60 29.55
N THR A 43 -47.86 12.49 28.89
CA THR A 43 -48.69 11.37 29.33
C THR A 43 -47.79 10.33 29.98
N ASN A 44 -47.88 10.20 31.30
CA ASN A 44 -47.27 9.14 32.08
C ASN A 44 -48.01 7.83 31.81
N LEU A 45 -47.47 6.96 30.99
CA LEU A 45 -47.88 5.57 30.90
C LEU A 45 -46.81 4.71 31.59
N VAL A 46 -47.08 4.32 32.83
CA VAL A 46 -46.23 3.35 33.56
C VAL A 46 -46.54 1.96 33.02
N HIS A 47 -45.72 1.50 32.09
CA HIS A 47 -45.67 0.08 31.76
C HIS A 47 -44.54 -0.56 32.56
N LYS A 48 -44.92 -1.29 33.63
CA LYS A 48 -44.04 -2.29 34.25
C LYS A 48 -43.88 -3.49 33.29
N GLY A 49 -43.02 -3.36 32.32
CA GLY A 49 -42.51 -4.48 31.55
C GLY A 49 -41.22 -4.97 32.21
N LYS A 50 -41.19 -6.20 32.75
CA LYS A 50 -39.96 -6.89 33.10
C LYS A 50 -39.11 -6.95 31.85
N ALA A 51 -37.99 -6.21 31.80
CA ALA A 51 -36.95 -6.38 30.77
C ALA A 51 -36.36 -7.80 30.95
N ALA A 52 -36.73 -8.70 30.08
CA ALA A 52 -36.03 -9.96 29.97
C ALA A 52 -34.60 -9.61 29.50
N LYS A 53 -33.61 -9.85 30.36
CA LYS A 53 -32.20 -9.77 30.04
C LYS A 53 -31.95 -10.87 29.00
N ILE A 54 -31.85 -10.48 27.73
CA ILE A 54 -31.38 -11.38 26.68
C ILE A 54 -29.88 -11.55 26.94
N GLU A 55 -29.54 -12.60 27.69
CA GLU A 55 -28.16 -13.08 27.76
C GLU A 55 -27.84 -13.63 26.40
N GLN A 56 -27.11 -12.83 25.58
CA GLN A 56 -26.43 -13.37 24.41
C GLN A 56 -25.41 -14.35 24.96
N PRO A 57 -25.37 -15.62 24.46
CA PRO A 57 -24.33 -16.53 24.84
C PRO A 57 -23.00 -15.92 24.30
N GLU A 58 -22.13 -15.51 25.22
CA GLU A 58 -20.72 -15.25 24.88
C GLU A 58 -20.18 -16.58 24.34
N GLN A 59 -20.11 -16.70 23.01
CA GLN A 59 -19.42 -17.82 22.36
C GLN A 59 -17.95 -17.65 22.67
N ASN A 60 -17.47 -18.32 23.73
CA ASN A 60 -16.04 -18.49 23.99
C ASN A 60 -15.46 -19.40 22.91
N LEU A 61 -15.04 -18.79 21.79
CA LEU A 61 -14.33 -19.48 20.73
C LEU A 61 -12.96 -19.93 21.23
N SER A 62 -12.54 -21.12 20.86
CA SER A 62 -11.20 -21.61 21.11
C SER A 62 -10.16 -20.75 20.37
N GLU A 63 -8.90 -20.76 20.82
CA GLU A 63 -7.80 -20.07 20.11
C GLU A 63 -7.66 -20.56 18.67
N GLU A 64 -7.91 -21.85 18.41
CA GLU A 64 -7.88 -22.45 17.08
C GLU A 64 -8.99 -21.89 16.18
N GLU A 65 -10.23 -21.77 16.69
CA GLU A 65 -11.34 -21.18 15.96
C GLU A 65 -11.10 -19.71 15.65
N LEU A 66 -10.57 -18.93 16.61
CA LEU A 66 -10.20 -17.53 16.41
C LEU A 66 -9.12 -17.41 15.33
N PHE A 67 -8.10 -18.24 15.36
CA PHE A 67 -7.05 -18.27 14.35
C PHE A 67 -7.60 -18.63 12.96
N ALA A 68 -8.45 -19.65 12.86
CA ALA A 68 -9.09 -20.02 11.60
C ALA A 68 -9.97 -18.89 11.03
N MET A 69 -10.67 -18.16 11.89
CA MET A 69 -11.44 -16.97 11.49
C MET A 69 -10.53 -15.84 11.01
N ALA A 70 -9.39 -15.63 11.67
CA ALA A 70 -8.40 -14.64 11.25
C ALA A 70 -7.85 -14.96 9.85
N LEU A 71 -7.46 -16.20 9.59
CA LEU A 71 -7.01 -16.65 8.26
C LEU A 71 -8.09 -16.40 7.20
N LYS A 72 -9.32 -16.80 7.47
CA LYS A 72 -10.46 -16.62 6.55
C LYS A 72 -10.72 -15.16 6.25
N SER A 73 -10.68 -14.28 7.25
CA SER A 73 -10.93 -12.84 7.09
C SER A 73 -9.86 -12.15 6.23
N LYS A 74 -8.67 -12.73 6.11
CA LYS A 74 -7.55 -12.24 5.30
C LYS A 74 -7.43 -12.98 3.95
N HIS A 75 -8.40 -13.81 3.60
CA HIS A 75 -8.38 -14.64 2.38
C HIS A 75 -7.17 -15.58 2.32
N ILE A 76 -6.68 -16.01 3.46
CA ILE A 76 -5.60 -16.99 3.60
C ILE A 76 -6.20 -18.39 3.60
N SER A 77 -5.53 -19.33 2.93
CA SER A 77 -5.88 -20.76 2.95
C SER A 77 -5.85 -21.33 4.38
N LYS A 78 -6.62 -22.38 4.62
CA LYS A 78 -6.72 -23.00 5.96
C LYS A 78 -5.37 -23.47 6.53
N ASP A 79 -4.44 -23.89 5.65
CA ASP A 79 -3.08 -24.29 6.01
C ASP A 79 -2.13 -23.11 6.22
N GLY A 80 -2.60 -21.87 6.04
CA GLY A 80 -1.80 -20.66 6.22
C GLY A 80 -0.78 -20.40 5.10
N SER A 81 -0.78 -21.17 4.02
CA SER A 81 0.31 -21.17 3.03
C SER A 81 0.11 -20.21 1.86
N THR A 82 -1.14 -19.82 1.57
CA THR A 82 -1.46 -18.97 0.41
C THR A 82 -2.51 -17.92 0.74
N LEU A 83 -2.39 -16.76 0.07
CA LEU A 83 -3.39 -15.69 0.01
C LEU A 83 -3.98 -15.64 -1.39
N THR A 84 -5.30 -15.52 -1.50
CA THR A 84 -5.98 -15.18 -2.75
C THR A 84 -6.34 -13.70 -2.74
N ASP A 85 -5.76 -12.90 -3.65
CA ASP A 85 -6.15 -11.51 -3.84
C ASP A 85 -7.48 -11.47 -4.62
N THR A 86 -8.54 -11.11 -3.94
CA THR A 86 -9.89 -11.11 -4.51
C THR A 86 -10.11 -10.05 -5.61
N ARG A 87 -9.17 -9.11 -5.77
CA ARG A 87 -9.26 -8.04 -6.78
C ARG A 87 -8.92 -8.52 -8.18
N ASP A 88 -7.98 -9.50 -8.30
CA ASP A 88 -7.53 -10.00 -9.60
C ASP A 88 -7.35 -11.53 -9.63
N GLY A 89 -7.72 -12.23 -8.55
CA GLY A 89 -7.65 -13.68 -8.42
C GLY A 89 -6.24 -14.25 -8.27
N LYS A 90 -5.21 -13.40 -8.15
CA LYS A 90 -3.84 -13.88 -8.00
C LYS A 90 -3.61 -14.53 -6.65
N ILE A 91 -2.80 -15.59 -6.68
CA ILE A 91 -2.41 -16.35 -5.48
C ILE A 91 -0.97 -16.01 -5.12
N TYR A 92 -0.76 -15.62 -3.86
CA TYR A 92 0.56 -15.34 -3.29
C TYR A 92 0.89 -16.36 -2.21
N LYS A 93 2.13 -16.83 -2.17
CA LYS A 93 2.62 -17.64 -1.05
C LYS A 93 2.70 -16.77 0.20
N VAL A 94 2.34 -17.36 1.34
CA VAL A 94 2.32 -16.72 2.65
C VAL A 94 3.21 -17.51 3.61
N GLU A 95 3.77 -16.85 4.60
CA GLU A 95 4.38 -17.45 5.78
C GLU A 95 3.85 -16.78 7.03
N ILE A 96 3.60 -17.56 8.06
CA ILE A 96 3.20 -17.05 9.38
C ILE A 96 4.46 -16.85 10.22
N ARG A 97 4.61 -15.64 10.78
CA ARG A 97 5.70 -15.25 11.69
C ARG A 97 5.11 -14.59 12.93
N GLY A 98 5.01 -15.37 14.01
CA GLY A 98 4.32 -14.93 15.22
C GLY A 98 2.82 -14.70 14.95
N ASP A 99 2.36 -13.51 15.26
CA ASP A 99 0.97 -13.06 15.07
C ASP A 99 0.73 -12.38 13.71
N LYS A 100 1.67 -12.52 12.76
CA LYS A 100 1.57 -11.89 11.43
C LYS A 100 1.68 -12.88 10.29
N ALA A 101 0.90 -12.63 9.25
CA ALA A 101 1.03 -13.30 7.96
C ALA A 101 1.79 -12.39 7.00
N TRP A 102 2.82 -12.90 6.33
CA TRP A 102 3.65 -12.19 5.37
C TRP A 102 3.55 -12.79 3.98
N MET A 103 3.41 -11.96 2.96
CA MET A 103 3.60 -12.43 1.59
C MET A 103 5.05 -12.85 1.36
N LYS A 104 5.26 -14.05 0.79
CA LYS A 104 6.59 -14.50 0.32
C LYS A 104 6.89 -14.03 -1.09
N ASN A 105 5.86 -13.73 -1.88
CA ASN A 105 6.00 -13.16 -3.21
C ASN A 105 5.81 -11.64 -3.16
N ASN A 106 6.47 -10.94 -4.06
CA ASN A 106 6.21 -9.52 -4.26
C ASN A 106 4.83 -9.33 -4.88
N LEU A 107 4.13 -8.28 -4.46
CA LEU A 107 2.82 -7.94 -4.99
C LEU A 107 2.92 -7.66 -6.50
N SER A 108 1.97 -8.20 -7.27
CA SER A 108 1.89 -7.98 -8.72
C SER A 108 0.53 -7.43 -9.17
N PHE A 109 -0.25 -6.86 -8.25
CA PHE A 109 -1.51 -6.19 -8.54
C PHE A 109 -1.28 -4.94 -9.40
N SER A 110 -1.98 -4.82 -10.54
CA SER A 110 -1.83 -3.67 -11.42
C SER A 110 -2.69 -2.50 -10.94
N LEU A 111 -2.04 -1.40 -10.57
CA LEU A 111 -2.68 -0.11 -10.36
C LEU A 111 -2.52 0.66 -11.67
N SER A 112 -3.47 0.75 -12.52
CA SER A 112 -3.60 1.57 -13.75
C SER A 112 -2.38 2.30 -14.35
N THR A 113 -1.23 2.26 -13.72
CA THR A 113 0.02 2.93 -14.11
C THR A 113 0.78 2.01 -15.05
N PRO A 114 1.07 2.41 -16.28
CA PRO A 114 1.91 1.64 -17.19
C PRO A 114 3.35 1.54 -16.67
N LYS A 115 4.10 0.53 -17.16
CA LYS A 115 5.55 0.42 -16.93
C LYS A 115 5.99 0.09 -15.50
N GLN A 116 5.22 -0.70 -14.77
CA GLN A 116 5.56 -1.14 -13.41
C GLN A 116 6.42 -2.43 -13.39
N CYS A 117 6.72 -3.01 -14.53
CA CYS A 117 7.52 -4.23 -14.63
C CYS A 117 9.01 -3.91 -14.86
N LEU A 118 9.89 -4.75 -14.33
CA LEU A 118 11.31 -4.68 -14.68
C LEU A 118 11.47 -4.80 -16.21
N LEU A 119 12.22 -3.87 -16.80
CA LEU A 119 12.43 -3.73 -18.26
C LEU A 119 11.11 -3.61 -19.05
N GLU A 120 10.03 -3.15 -18.39
CA GLU A 120 8.70 -2.99 -18.99
C GLU A 120 8.10 -4.29 -19.56
N ASP A 121 8.62 -5.46 -19.16
CA ASP A 121 8.18 -6.78 -19.58
C ASP A 121 7.23 -7.41 -18.55
N GLU A 122 6.00 -7.76 -18.98
CA GLU A 122 5.01 -8.43 -18.13
C GLU A 122 5.46 -9.82 -17.65
N GLY A 123 6.36 -10.50 -18.35
CA GLY A 123 7.01 -11.73 -17.89
C GLY A 123 7.82 -11.48 -16.61
N ASN A 124 8.47 -10.33 -16.51
CA ASN A 124 9.19 -9.91 -15.31
C ASN A 124 8.23 -9.55 -14.18
N CYS A 125 7.07 -8.97 -14.44
CA CYS A 125 6.04 -8.77 -13.43
C CYS A 125 5.53 -10.09 -12.82
N LYS A 126 5.36 -11.12 -13.63
CA LYS A 126 4.98 -12.47 -13.14
C LYS A 126 6.09 -13.08 -12.28
N LYS A 127 7.35 -12.83 -12.63
CA LYS A 127 8.52 -13.41 -11.95
C LYS A 127 8.92 -12.66 -10.69
N PHE A 128 8.94 -11.32 -10.72
CA PHE A 128 9.50 -10.47 -9.68
C PHE A 128 8.46 -9.60 -8.96
N GLY A 129 7.23 -9.52 -9.45
CA GLY A 129 6.23 -8.55 -8.99
C GLY A 129 6.32 -7.22 -9.73
N ARG A 130 5.56 -6.23 -9.25
CA ARG A 130 5.51 -4.88 -9.82
C ARG A 130 6.25 -3.87 -8.96
N PHE A 131 6.79 -2.85 -9.60
CA PHE A 131 7.29 -1.66 -8.91
C PHE A 131 6.14 -0.70 -8.60
N TYR A 132 6.21 -0.09 -7.44
CA TYR A 132 5.26 0.92 -6.97
C TYR A 132 6.01 2.13 -6.47
N SER A 133 5.54 3.34 -6.78
CA SER A 133 5.89 4.53 -6.02
C SER A 133 5.39 4.37 -4.58
N HIS A 134 5.90 5.12 -3.63
CA HIS A 134 5.47 4.99 -2.24
C HIS A 134 3.97 5.30 -2.06
N ASN A 135 3.44 6.26 -2.82
CA ASN A 135 2.02 6.61 -2.78
C ASN A 135 1.12 5.47 -3.31
N GLU A 136 1.59 4.76 -4.34
CA GLU A 136 0.92 3.54 -4.84
C GLU A 136 1.06 2.40 -3.84
N ALA A 137 2.26 2.17 -3.31
CA ALA A 137 2.56 1.12 -2.33
C ALA A 137 1.67 1.19 -1.09
N SER A 138 1.38 2.41 -0.61
CA SER A 138 0.51 2.64 0.55
C SER A 138 -0.94 2.20 0.37
N LYS A 139 -1.37 1.93 -0.87
CA LYS A 139 -2.74 1.54 -1.25
C LYS A 139 -2.78 0.21 -1.99
N ALA A 140 -1.62 -0.40 -2.24
CA ALA A 140 -1.52 -1.54 -3.13
C ALA A 140 -1.95 -2.86 -2.47
N CYS A 141 -1.81 -3.01 -1.17
CA CYS A 141 -2.14 -4.25 -0.46
C CYS A 141 -3.64 -4.56 -0.51
N PRO A 142 -4.03 -5.84 -0.56
CA PRO A 142 -5.43 -6.24 -0.55
C PRO A 142 -6.10 -5.93 0.80
N SER A 143 -7.43 -6.01 0.83
CA SER A 143 -8.20 -5.76 2.04
C SER A 143 -7.74 -6.67 3.20
N GLY A 144 -7.56 -6.07 4.37
CA GLY A 144 -7.06 -6.76 5.56
C GLY A 144 -5.54 -6.95 5.60
N TRP A 145 -4.83 -6.50 4.57
CA TRP A 145 -3.37 -6.47 4.48
C TRP A 145 -2.87 -5.02 4.37
N HIS A 146 -1.64 -4.79 4.78
CA HIS A 146 -1.05 -3.44 4.72
C HIS A 146 0.42 -3.49 4.28
N LEU A 147 0.93 -2.34 3.84
CA LEU A 147 2.35 -2.13 3.59
C LEU A 147 3.09 -2.16 4.93
N PRO A 148 4.09 -3.03 5.13
CA PRO A 148 4.80 -3.13 6.41
C PRO A 148 5.44 -1.80 6.80
N ASN A 149 5.32 -1.44 8.07
CA ASN A 149 6.10 -0.34 8.64
C ASN A 149 7.55 -0.78 8.94
N ASP A 150 8.38 0.17 9.33
CA ASP A 150 9.79 -0.08 9.60
C ASP A 150 10.05 -1.02 10.80
N GLY A 151 9.16 -1.01 11.80
CA GLY A 151 9.19 -1.94 12.94
C GLY A 151 8.91 -3.38 12.49
N GLU A 152 7.89 -3.57 11.70
CA GLU A 152 7.52 -4.89 11.15
C GLU A 152 8.64 -5.49 10.29
N TRP A 153 9.28 -4.68 9.43
CA TRP A 153 10.45 -5.13 8.68
C TRP A 153 11.63 -5.50 9.58
N ARG A 154 11.88 -4.75 10.67
CA ARG A 154 12.90 -5.11 11.65
C ARG A 154 12.61 -6.45 12.31
N ASP A 155 11.35 -6.70 12.66
CA ASP A 155 10.94 -7.96 13.27
C ASP A 155 11.03 -9.11 12.26
N TYR A 156 10.61 -8.88 11.01
CA TYR A 156 10.73 -9.86 9.93
C TYR A 156 12.16 -10.37 9.71
N GLN A 157 13.14 -9.48 9.76
CA GLN A 157 14.55 -9.80 9.48
C GLN A 157 15.36 -10.27 10.68
N LYS A 158 14.80 -10.27 11.90
CA LYS A 158 15.55 -10.71 13.12
C LYS A 158 16.13 -12.11 12.99
N ASP A 159 15.37 -13.04 12.44
CA ASP A 159 15.82 -14.39 12.17
C ASP A 159 16.21 -14.53 10.69
N GLN A 160 17.45 -14.20 10.39
CA GLN A 160 17.99 -14.24 9.03
C GLN A 160 18.08 -15.64 8.45
N SER A 161 18.09 -16.69 9.30
CA SER A 161 18.12 -18.09 8.84
C SER A 161 16.83 -18.49 8.11
N LYS A 162 15.72 -17.81 8.41
CA LYS A 162 14.41 -18.01 7.78
C LYS A 162 14.16 -17.15 6.55
N LEU A 163 15.12 -16.28 6.15
CA LEU A 163 14.96 -15.43 4.99
C LEU A 163 15.20 -16.20 3.70
N ASP A 164 14.26 -16.10 2.75
CA ASP A 164 14.47 -16.56 1.39
C ASP A 164 15.28 -15.52 0.61
N TRP A 165 16.60 -15.56 0.81
CA TRP A 165 17.56 -14.64 0.21
C TRP A 165 17.47 -14.61 -1.32
N ASN A 166 17.21 -15.76 -1.95
CA ASN A 166 17.12 -15.86 -3.40
C ASN A 166 15.89 -15.18 -3.97
N ASN A 167 14.82 -15.08 -3.19
CA ASN A 167 13.59 -14.40 -3.58
C ASN A 167 13.62 -12.92 -3.16
N LEU A 168 14.11 -12.61 -1.93
CA LEU A 168 14.20 -11.24 -1.44
C LEU A 168 15.23 -10.41 -2.19
N GLY A 169 16.38 -10.97 -2.54
CA GLY A 169 17.50 -10.26 -3.16
C GLY A 169 17.50 -10.31 -4.68
N LYS A 170 16.36 -10.09 -5.34
CA LYS A 170 16.24 -10.06 -6.80
C LYS A 170 15.22 -9.01 -7.26
N GLY A 171 15.38 -8.59 -8.52
CA GLY A 171 14.45 -7.71 -9.22
C GLY A 171 14.84 -6.23 -9.20
N GLY A 172 15.78 -5.84 -8.33
CA GLY A 172 16.29 -4.48 -8.27
C GLY A 172 15.29 -3.44 -7.81
N CYS A 173 15.36 -2.27 -8.39
CA CYS A 173 14.41 -1.16 -8.24
C CYS A 173 14.27 -0.41 -9.58
N LYS A 174 13.32 0.54 -9.64
CA LYS A 174 13.15 1.46 -10.77
C LYS A 174 13.39 2.89 -10.30
N ASP A 175 14.24 3.62 -11.01
CA ASP A 175 14.48 5.05 -10.84
C ASP A 175 14.04 5.83 -12.06
N TRP A 176 14.18 7.16 -12.05
CA TRP A 176 13.84 8.07 -13.15
C TRP A 176 14.73 7.83 -14.39
N ASP A 177 15.97 7.39 -14.22
CA ASP A 177 16.99 7.16 -15.23
C ASP A 177 17.21 5.68 -15.58
N GLY A 178 16.44 4.75 -14.97
CA GLY A 178 16.58 3.33 -15.28
C GLY A 178 16.27 2.38 -14.14
N TYR A 179 17.02 1.29 -14.07
CA TYR A 179 16.83 0.22 -13.11
C TYR A 179 18.07 0.00 -12.25
N CYS A 180 17.86 -0.26 -10.95
CA CYS A 180 18.95 -0.73 -10.10
C CYS A 180 19.38 -2.13 -10.47
N GLU A 181 20.54 -2.57 -9.95
CA GLU A 181 21.02 -3.94 -10.11
C GLU A 181 19.94 -4.95 -9.71
N SER A 182 19.55 -5.84 -10.63
CA SER A 182 18.37 -6.69 -10.51
C SER A 182 18.69 -8.17 -10.21
N ASN A 183 19.93 -8.59 -10.36
CA ASN A 183 20.30 -10.01 -10.27
C ASN A 183 20.55 -10.46 -8.82
N SER A 184 21.00 -9.55 -7.97
CA SER A 184 21.41 -9.86 -6.60
C SER A 184 20.83 -8.92 -5.53
N THR A 185 20.00 -7.95 -5.94
CA THR A 185 19.33 -7.02 -5.02
C THR A 185 17.83 -7.01 -5.20
N GLY A 186 17.10 -6.76 -4.11
CA GLY A 186 15.67 -6.48 -4.11
C GLY A 186 15.36 -5.36 -3.12
N HIS A 187 14.56 -4.38 -3.53
CA HIS A 187 14.25 -3.18 -2.77
C HIS A 187 12.77 -3.12 -2.44
N TYR A 188 12.45 -2.86 -1.20
CA TYR A 188 11.09 -2.93 -0.66
C TYR A 188 10.70 -1.66 0.06
N TRP A 189 9.49 -1.18 -0.20
CA TRP A 189 8.91 -0.07 0.56
C TRP A 189 8.55 -0.47 1.99
N SER A 190 8.75 0.48 2.89
CA SER A 190 8.09 0.53 4.20
C SER A 190 7.05 1.64 4.21
N ALA A 191 5.98 1.47 4.98
CA ALA A 191 4.96 2.51 5.20
C ALA A 191 5.52 3.73 5.95
N SER A 192 6.68 3.60 6.60
CA SER A 192 7.26 4.65 7.45
C SER A 192 7.85 5.78 6.62
N LYS A 193 7.20 6.93 6.61
CA LYS A 193 7.75 8.18 6.06
C LYS A 193 8.84 8.72 6.97
N VAL A 194 9.88 9.33 6.38
CA VAL A 194 11.02 9.91 7.10
C VAL A 194 11.03 11.43 6.99
N LYS A 195 10.85 11.94 5.77
CA LYS A 195 10.75 13.37 5.46
C LYS A 195 9.59 13.60 4.50
N LYS A 196 9.35 14.87 4.15
CA LYS A 196 8.26 15.25 3.23
C LYS A 196 8.27 14.44 1.93
N ASN A 197 9.44 14.16 1.35
CA ASN A 197 9.61 13.54 0.04
C ASN A 197 10.34 12.20 0.10
N THR A 198 10.57 11.62 1.27
CA THR A 198 11.27 10.33 1.43
C THR A 198 10.54 9.40 2.40
N ALA A 199 10.63 8.11 2.12
CA ALA A 199 10.15 7.05 3.00
C ALA A 199 11.24 6.00 3.21
N ARG A 200 11.09 5.22 4.26
CA ARG A 200 11.99 4.12 4.58
C ARG A 200 11.87 3.01 3.55
N SER A 201 12.99 2.44 3.16
CA SER A 201 13.09 1.26 2.32
C SER A 201 14.05 0.24 2.90
N TRP A 202 13.91 -1.00 2.44
CA TRP A 202 14.73 -2.13 2.82
C TRP A 202 15.32 -2.78 1.58
N GLU A 203 16.64 -2.90 1.51
CA GLU A 203 17.38 -3.56 0.45
C GLU A 203 17.91 -4.89 0.96
N PHE A 204 17.63 -5.96 0.23
CA PHE A 204 18.16 -7.30 0.49
C PHE A 204 19.12 -7.69 -0.62
N ARG A 205 20.32 -8.12 -0.24
CA ARG A 205 21.37 -8.55 -1.17
C ARG A 205 21.57 -10.06 -1.04
N SER A 206 21.18 -10.82 -2.07
CA SER A 206 21.18 -12.29 -2.01
C SER A 206 22.56 -12.89 -1.91
N VAL A 207 23.53 -12.37 -2.66
CA VAL A 207 24.92 -12.89 -2.69
C VAL A 207 25.64 -12.57 -1.38
N ALA A 208 25.59 -11.32 -0.94
CA ALA A 208 26.26 -10.86 0.26
C ALA A 208 25.51 -11.26 1.55
N ARG A 209 24.26 -11.75 1.44
CA ARG A 209 23.35 -11.99 2.56
C ARG A 209 23.32 -10.83 3.55
N SER A 210 23.21 -9.63 3.01
CA SER A 210 23.17 -8.39 3.79
C SER A 210 21.88 -7.63 3.56
N ILE A 211 21.53 -6.82 4.56
CA ILE A 211 20.31 -6.01 4.56
C ILE A 211 20.72 -4.57 4.83
N ASN A 212 20.31 -3.68 3.94
CA ASN A 212 20.47 -2.25 4.11
C ASN A 212 19.09 -1.60 4.31
N ARG A 213 19.07 -0.65 5.22
CA ARG A 213 17.89 0.16 5.53
C ARG A 213 18.20 1.60 5.11
N THR A 214 17.49 2.09 4.11
CA THR A 214 17.75 3.40 3.47
C THR A 214 16.50 4.29 3.44
N ASP A 215 16.69 5.54 3.05
CA ASP A 215 15.60 6.49 2.79
C ASP A 215 15.59 6.78 1.30
N GLU A 216 14.46 6.48 0.66
CA GLU A 216 14.31 6.63 -0.78
C GLU A 216 13.28 7.70 -1.14
N SER A 217 13.43 8.31 -2.31
CA SER A 217 12.46 9.24 -2.87
C SER A 217 11.10 8.55 -3.05
N LEU A 218 10.01 9.23 -2.69
CA LEU A 218 8.65 8.70 -2.82
C LEU A 218 8.26 8.34 -4.27
N SER A 219 8.98 8.87 -5.27
CA SER A 219 8.76 8.60 -6.69
C SER A 219 9.46 7.34 -7.20
N LYS A 220 10.43 6.82 -6.44
CA LYS A 220 11.17 5.61 -6.83
C LYS A 220 10.25 4.39 -6.88
N GLY A 221 10.48 3.50 -7.82
CA GLY A 221 9.72 2.26 -7.95
C GLY A 221 10.37 1.14 -7.17
N LEU A 222 9.76 0.72 -6.06
CA LEU A 222 10.22 -0.42 -5.25
C LEU A 222 9.14 -1.49 -5.17
N TYR A 223 9.51 -2.68 -4.75
CA TYR A 223 8.58 -3.78 -4.52
C TYR A 223 7.77 -3.59 -3.23
N VAL A 224 6.64 -4.30 -3.19
CA VAL A 224 5.77 -4.39 -2.03
C VAL A 224 5.61 -5.85 -1.64
N ARG A 225 5.77 -6.15 -0.36
CA ARG A 225 5.30 -7.35 0.31
C ARG A 225 4.32 -6.94 1.39
N CYS A 226 3.09 -7.39 1.28
CA CYS A 226 2.09 -7.03 2.27
C CYS A 226 2.18 -7.92 3.50
N VAL A 227 1.76 -7.38 4.64
CA VAL A 227 1.64 -8.06 5.91
C VAL A 227 0.21 -7.92 6.45
N ALA A 228 -0.26 -8.90 7.20
CA ALA A 228 -1.55 -8.86 7.88
C ALA A 228 -1.40 -9.29 9.33
N ASP A 229 -2.16 -8.63 10.22
CA ASP A 229 -2.29 -9.04 11.63
C ASP A 229 -3.29 -10.21 11.72
N LEU A 230 -2.94 -11.23 12.51
CA LEU A 230 -3.76 -12.42 12.77
C LEU A 230 -4.45 -12.39 14.14
N ARG A 231 -4.23 -11.31 14.90
CA ARG A 231 -4.86 -11.06 16.21
C ARG A 231 -5.42 -9.66 16.28
#